data_dd822c3f9a8615c984db5b144aa4caa6
#
_entry.id   dd822c3f9a8615c984db5b144aa4caa6
#
_cell.length_a   1.000
_cell.length_b   1.000
_cell.length_c   1.000
_cell.angle_alpha   90.00
_cell.angle_beta   90.00
_cell.angle_gamma   90.00
#
_symmetry.space_group_name_H-M   'P 1'
#
loop_
_entity.id
_entity.type
_entity.pdbx_description
1 polymer ?
#
loop_
_entity_poly.entity_id
_entity_poly.type
_entity_poly.pdbx_seq_one_letter_code
_entity_poly.pdbx_strand_id
1 'polypeptide(L)'
;MNKDRYDKLNQLGQQNPLPASPDEAILERVQNPFDEPYMVRLVAPEFTSICPVTGQPDFAHLVVDYCPDKWIIESKAFKLFLGSYRNHGDFHEALSLIHI
;
A
#
# COMPACT_ATOMS: atom_id res chain seq x y z
N MET A 1 20.79 -5.21 4.98
CA MET A 1 19.61 -6.08 5.05
C MET A 1 19.90 -7.44 4.45
N ASN A 2 19.36 -8.49 5.00
CA ASN A 2 19.55 -9.82 4.46
C ASN A 2 18.74 -9.99 3.19
N LYS A 3 19.42 -10.38 2.09
CA LYS A 3 18.81 -10.59 0.78
C LYS A 3 17.72 -11.66 0.80
N ASP A 4 17.87 -12.70 1.63
CA ASP A 4 16.92 -13.83 1.70
C ASP A 4 15.52 -13.39 2.14
N ARG A 5 15.38 -12.24 2.79
CA ARG A 5 14.10 -11.69 3.21
C ARG A 5 13.20 -11.33 2.02
N TYR A 6 13.78 -11.13 0.85
CA TYR A 6 13.08 -10.68 -0.34
C TYR A 6 12.86 -11.78 -1.38
N ASP A 7 13.43 -12.98 -1.17
CA ASP A 7 13.42 -14.04 -2.18
C ASP A 7 12.01 -14.55 -2.51
N LYS A 8 11.08 -14.45 -1.56
CA LYS A 8 9.71 -14.93 -1.74
C LYS A 8 8.75 -13.87 -2.27
N LEU A 9 9.25 -12.66 -2.52
CA LEU A 9 8.41 -11.58 -3.03
C LEU A 9 8.24 -11.72 -4.53
N ASN A 10 7.02 -11.48 -5.01
CA ASN A 10 6.67 -11.61 -6.42
C ASN A 10 6.61 -10.27 -7.14
N GLN A 11 6.60 -9.17 -6.43
CA GLN A 11 6.42 -7.82 -6.99
C GLN A 11 7.71 -7.03 -7.04
N LEU A 12 8.58 -7.18 -6.04
CA LEU A 12 9.82 -6.44 -5.96
C LEU A 12 10.74 -6.79 -7.12
N GLY A 13 11.28 -5.76 -7.79
CA GLY A 13 12.21 -5.93 -8.90
C GLY A 13 11.58 -6.32 -10.22
N GLN A 14 10.25 -6.33 -10.31
CA GLN A 14 9.52 -6.68 -11.53
C GLN A 14 8.63 -5.53 -11.98
N GLN A 15 8.31 -5.52 -13.28
CA GLN A 15 7.30 -4.62 -13.83
C GLN A 15 5.95 -5.32 -13.76
N ASN A 16 5.18 -4.96 -12.74
CA ASN A 16 3.84 -5.52 -12.58
C ASN A 16 2.81 -4.50 -13.05
N PRO A 17 1.74 -4.93 -13.74
CA PRO A 17 0.62 -4.04 -14.00
C PRO A 17 -0.06 -3.66 -12.68
N LEU A 18 -0.69 -2.48 -12.66
CA LEU A 18 -1.50 -2.10 -11.51
C LEU A 18 -2.68 -3.05 -11.40
N PRO A 19 -3.04 -3.51 -10.18
CA PRO A 19 -4.27 -4.27 -9.99
C PRO A 19 -5.48 -3.46 -10.45
N ALA A 20 -6.47 -4.13 -11.02
CA ALA A 20 -7.66 -3.47 -11.53
C ALA A 20 -8.55 -2.91 -10.41
N SER A 21 -8.49 -3.49 -9.23
CA SER A 21 -9.26 -3.07 -8.05
C SER A 21 -8.49 -3.41 -6.77
N PRO A 22 -8.87 -2.79 -5.63
CA PRO A 22 -8.25 -3.15 -4.34
C PRO A 22 -8.38 -4.62 -3.98
N ASP A 23 -9.45 -5.28 -4.41
CA ASP A 23 -9.68 -6.70 -4.12
C ASP A 23 -8.66 -7.61 -4.78
N GLU A 24 -8.08 -7.18 -5.90
CA GLU A 24 -7.05 -7.92 -6.62
C GLU A 24 -5.64 -7.61 -6.13
N ALA A 25 -5.48 -6.59 -5.31
CA ALA A 25 -4.17 -6.16 -4.84
C ALA A 25 -3.66 -7.11 -3.75
N ILE A 26 -2.36 -7.41 -3.83
CA ILE A 26 -1.67 -8.22 -2.83
C ILE A 26 -0.68 -7.32 -2.11
N LEU A 27 -0.85 -7.17 -0.80
CA LEU A 27 0.04 -6.38 0.04
C LEU A 27 1.09 -7.31 0.64
N GLU A 28 2.21 -7.45 -0.07
CA GLU A 28 3.32 -8.28 0.38
C GLU A 28 4.05 -7.65 1.56
N ARG A 29 4.74 -8.49 2.33
CA ARG A 29 5.44 -8.09 3.55
C ARG A 29 6.79 -8.77 3.63
N VAL A 30 7.71 -8.15 4.36
CA VAL A 30 9.02 -8.72 4.68
C VAL A 30 9.17 -8.88 6.17
N GLN A 31 10.02 -9.81 6.57
CA GLN A 31 10.27 -10.05 7.99
C GLN A 31 10.92 -8.84 8.65
N ASN A 32 10.39 -8.43 9.80
CA ASN A 32 11.01 -7.38 10.62
C ASN A 32 12.28 -7.93 11.29
N PRO A 33 13.46 -7.35 11.02
CA PRO A 33 14.71 -7.87 11.58
C PRO A 33 15.02 -7.38 13.00
N PHE A 34 14.19 -6.50 13.56
CA PHE A 34 14.49 -5.86 14.84
C PHE A 34 13.51 -6.31 15.92
N ASP A 35 14.03 -6.46 17.15
CA ASP A 35 13.20 -6.82 18.31
C ASP A 35 12.69 -5.59 19.06
N GLU A 36 13.37 -4.44 18.92
CA GLU A 36 13.01 -3.23 19.63
C GLU A 36 11.87 -2.50 18.89
N PRO A 37 10.91 -1.90 19.62
CA PRO A 37 9.87 -1.12 19.01
C PRO A 37 10.40 0.09 18.24
N TYR A 38 9.83 0.33 17.05
CA TYR A 38 10.12 1.52 16.26
C TYR A 38 8.91 1.86 15.40
N MET A 39 8.87 3.08 14.91
CA MET A 39 7.77 3.56 14.09
C MET A 39 8.18 3.59 12.61
N VAL A 40 7.31 3.07 11.75
CA VAL A 40 7.45 3.20 10.30
C VAL A 40 6.41 4.19 9.80
N ARG A 41 6.84 5.14 8.98
CA ARG A 41 5.95 6.06 8.30
C ARG A 41 6.07 5.89 6.80
N LEU A 42 4.93 5.65 6.14
CA LEU A 42 4.81 5.61 4.69
C LEU A 42 4.01 6.83 4.25
N VAL A 43 4.53 7.54 3.25
CA VAL A 43 3.89 8.75 2.74
C VAL A 43 3.62 8.58 1.25
N ALA A 44 2.37 8.84 0.85
CA ALA A 44 1.95 8.80 -0.55
C ALA A 44 1.21 10.09 -0.90
N PRO A 45 1.93 11.12 -1.36
CA PRO A 45 1.32 12.42 -1.68
C PRO A 45 0.50 12.39 -2.97
N GLU A 46 0.65 11.34 -3.77
CA GLU A 46 0.02 11.21 -5.10
C GLU A 46 -1.14 10.22 -5.13
N PHE A 47 -1.75 9.93 -3.99
CA PHE A 47 -2.88 8.99 -3.95
C PHE A 47 -4.06 9.53 -4.74
N THR A 48 -4.67 8.67 -5.57
CA THR A 48 -5.84 8.99 -6.36
C THR A 48 -6.91 7.92 -6.24
N SER A 49 -8.15 8.34 -6.30
CA SER A 49 -9.33 7.48 -6.40
C SER A 49 -10.37 8.19 -7.26
N ILE A 50 -11.58 7.67 -7.30
CA ILE A 50 -12.65 8.28 -8.09
C ILE A 50 -13.78 8.71 -7.16
N CYS A 51 -14.29 9.92 -7.39
CA CYS A 51 -15.50 10.37 -6.70
C CYS A 51 -16.68 9.50 -7.15
N PRO A 52 -17.39 8.84 -6.22
CA PRO A 52 -18.49 7.95 -6.61
C PRO A 52 -19.71 8.68 -7.13
N VAL A 53 -19.78 9.99 -6.97
CA VAL A 53 -20.89 10.80 -7.46
C VAL A 53 -20.64 11.32 -8.88
N THR A 54 -19.45 11.88 -9.13
CA THR A 54 -19.12 12.55 -10.38
C THR A 54 -18.31 11.70 -11.35
N GLY A 55 -17.64 10.66 -10.86
CA GLY A 55 -16.70 9.87 -11.64
C GLY A 55 -15.38 10.59 -11.93
N GLN A 56 -15.17 11.75 -11.35
CA GLN A 56 -13.95 12.53 -11.51
C GLN A 56 -12.86 12.07 -10.54
N PRO A 57 -11.58 12.27 -10.90
CA PRO A 57 -10.49 11.89 -9.98
C PRO A 57 -10.52 12.71 -8.70
N ASP A 58 -10.30 12.02 -7.57
CA ASP A 58 -10.03 12.61 -6.28
C ASP A 58 -8.56 12.40 -5.93
N PHE A 59 -7.98 13.32 -5.18
CA PHE A 59 -6.58 13.29 -4.80
C PHE A 59 -6.45 13.39 -3.28
N ALA A 60 -5.43 12.71 -2.76
CA ALA A 60 -5.15 12.77 -1.34
C ALA A 60 -3.66 12.64 -1.07
N HIS A 61 -3.23 13.23 0.04
CA HIS A 61 -1.93 13.00 0.64
C HIS A 61 -2.11 11.97 1.75
N LEU A 62 -1.57 10.78 1.56
CA LEU A 62 -1.79 9.66 2.47
C LEU A 62 -0.57 9.44 3.34
N VAL A 63 -0.81 9.33 4.65
CA VAL A 63 0.25 9.03 5.61
C VAL A 63 -0.19 7.81 6.42
N VAL A 64 0.66 6.80 6.47
CA VAL A 64 0.43 5.60 7.26
C VAL A 64 1.56 5.47 8.28
N ASP A 65 1.19 5.49 9.55
CA ASP A 65 2.12 5.27 10.67
C ASP A 65 1.79 3.95 11.34
N TYR A 66 2.81 3.10 11.54
CA TYR A 66 2.59 1.85 12.27
C TYR A 66 3.86 1.41 12.98
N CYS A 67 3.68 0.62 14.03
CA CYS A 67 4.76 -0.03 14.76
C CYS A 67 4.82 -1.49 14.33
N PRO A 68 5.81 -1.91 13.53
CA PRO A 68 5.86 -3.30 13.06
C PRO A 68 6.19 -4.25 14.22
N ASP A 69 5.60 -5.42 14.19
CA ASP A 69 5.92 -6.52 15.08
C ASP A 69 6.75 -7.55 14.31
N LYS A 70 6.11 -8.53 13.71
CA LYS A 70 6.80 -9.59 12.95
C LYS A 70 7.13 -9.18 11.53
N TRP A 71 6.34 -8.29 10.95
CA TRP A 71 6.37 -7.98 9.52
C TRP A 71 6.44 -6.49 9.25
N ILE A 72 7.12 -6.16 8.17
CA ILE A 72 7.14 -4.81 7.60
C ILE A 72 6.44 -4.86 6.24
N ILE A 73 5.64 -3.86 5.92
CA ILE A 73 5.01 -3.74 4.62
C ILE A 73 6.09 -3.50 3.56
N GLU A 74 6.06 -4.29 2.48
CA GLU A 74 6.97 -4.10 1.36
C GLU A 74 6.52 -2.88 0.54
N SER A 75 7.45 -1.96 0.24
CA SER A 75 7.11 -0.64 -0.31
C SER A 75 6.54 -0.68 -1.72
N LYS A 76 7.03 -1.57 -2.59
CA LYS A 76 6.48 -1.70 -3.94
C LYS A 76 5.08 -2.31 -3.91
N ALA A 77 4.84 -3.31 -3.06
CA ALA A 77 3.52 -3.88 -2.86
C ALA A 77 2.54 -2.81 -2.35
N PHE A 78 3.00 -1.95 -1.44
CA PHE A 78 2.22 -0.82 -0.96
C PHE A 78 1.86 0.15 -2.09
N LYS A 79 2.82 0.47 -2.95
CA LYS A 79 2.59 1.31 -4.12
C LYS A 79 1.52 0.72 -5.04
N LEU A 80 1.63 -0.56 -5.36
CA LEU A 80 0.65 -1.25 -6.20
C LEU A 80 -0.72 -1.32 -5.53
N PHE A 81 -0.75 -1.55 -4.22
CA PHE A 81 -1.99 -1.53 -3.45
C PHE A 81 -2.69 -0.17 -3.55
N LEU A 82 -1.96 0.93 -3.35
CA LEU A 82 -2.51 2.27 -3.49
C LEU A 82 -2.95 2.55 -4.92
N GLY A 83 -2.16 2.13 -5.91
CA GLY A 83 -2.49 2.28 -7.32
C GLY A 83 -3.77 1.56 -7.71
N SER A 84 -4.15 0.50 -7.00
CA SER A 84 -5.39 -0.23 -7.25
C SER A 84 -6.64 0.59 -7.01
N TYR A 85 -6.55 1.68 -6.25
CA TYR A 85 -7.66 2.59 -6.00
C TYR A 85 -7.86 3.63 -7.09
N ARG A 86 -6.96 3.71 -8.05
CA ARG A 86 -6.98 4.76 -9.07
C ARG A 86 -8.32 4.88 -9.79
N ASN A 87 -8.95 3.75 -10.09
CA ASN A 87 -10.23 3.68 -10.76
C ASN A 87 -11.37 3.19 -9.85
N HIS A 88 -11.10 3.19 -8.53
CA HIS A 88 -12.06 2.74 -7.53
C HIS A 88 -12.84 3.94 -7.00
N GLY A 89 -14.17 3.89 -7.11
CA GLY A 89 -15.04 4.95 -6.63
C GLY A 89 -15.43 4.74 -5.18
N ASP A 90 -14.97 5.64 -4.31
CA ASP A 90 -15.35 5.62 -2.90
C ASP A 90 -15.10 7.00 -2.29
N PHE A 91 -15.79 7.30 -1.19
CA PHE A 91 -15.55 8.52 -0.42
C PHE A 91 -14.28 8.37 0.42
N HIS A 92 -13.56 9.49 0.61
CA HIS A 92 -12.34 9.47 1.42
C HIS A 92 -12.59 8.99 2.85
N GLU A 93 -13.74 9.28 3.40
CA GLU A 93 -14.12 8.83 4.74
C GLU A 93 -14.15 7.30 4.83
N ALA A 94 -14.68 6.65 3.80
CA ALA A 94 -14.70 5.19 3.73
C ALA A 94 -13.30 4.62 3.48
N LEU A 95 -12.51 5.26 2.62
CA LEU A 95 -11.14 4.84 2.33
C LEU A 95 -10.25 4.87 3.58
N SER A 96 -10.47 5.84 4.47
CA SER A 96 -9.70 5.95 5.71
C SER A 96 -9.93 4.80 6.69
N LEU A 97 -10.98 4.01 6.50
CA LEU A 97 -11.33 2.88 7.36
C LEU A 97 -10.80 1.54 6.85
N ILE A 98 -10.06 1.53 5.75
CA ILE A 98 -9.52 0.31 5.18
C ILE A 98 -8.41 -0.23 6.07
N HIS A 99 -8.49 -1.53 6.36
CA HIS A 99 -7.46 -2.23 7.12
C HIS A 99 -6.42 -2.83 6.19
N ILE A 100 -5.17 -2.54 6.47
CA ILE A 100 -4.03 -3.04 5.74
C ILE A 100 -3.42 -4.25 6.46
#